data_1b376354da22347ca1aa4c555161396a
#
_entry.id   1b376354da22347ca1aa4c555161396a
#
_cell.length_a   1.000
_cell.length_b   1.000
_cell.length_c   1.000
_cell.angle_alpha   90.00
_cell.angle_beta   90.00
_cell.angle_gamma   90.00
#
_symmetry.space_group_name_H-M   'P 1'
#
loop_
_entity.id
_entity.type
_entity.pdbx_description
1 polymer ?
#
loop_
_entity_poly.entity_id
_entity_poly.type
_entity_poly.pdbx_seq_one_letter_code
_entity_poly.pdbx_strand_id
1 'polypeptide(L)'
;MTEAGAESLAEMLDERQHLLEIALWMFGSDTTADHIVQETYRRWYALDQEERAAIAAPRAWLTRTAGSICLELLADPAPDHVPGGPVTPAQPVPGPTSHQAGYGQAMLARHDRVARRFAAACQAGDTEALREVLAADAIVVSDGGGKVRVAVRPAYGVDAVAQVVTALLIDQPGTDLAIGSVNGRAGLVLRRAGKAVAVVSVSVAGAEVTAVWIVLNPDKLQRWH
;
A
#
# COMPACT_ATOMS: atom_id res chain seq x y z
N MET A 1 -31.47 -2.93 -5.10
CA MET A 1 -30.08 -2.74 -4.60
C MET A 1 -30.13 -1.46 -3.77
N THR A 2 -29.89 -1.57 -2.47
CA THR A 2 -29.87 -0.42 -1.56
C THR A 2 -28.59 0.38 -1.78
N GLU A 3 -28.63 1.69 -1.58
CA GLU A 3 -27.53 2.64 -1.74
C GLU A 3 -26.26 2.18 -0.98
N ALA A 4 -26.42 1.67 0.23
CA ALA A 4 -25.36 1.08 1.04
C ALA A 4 -24.67 -0.14 0.39
N GLY A 5 -25.40 -0.93 -0.40
CA GLY A 5 -24.83 -2.06 -1.15
C GLY A 5 -23.99 -1.62 -2.35
N ALA A 6 -24.34 -0.49 -2.96
CA ALA A 6 -23.60 0.08 -4.09
C ALA A 6 -22.31 0.78 -3.61
N GLU A 7 -22.35 1.46 -2.48
CA GLU A 7 -21.14 2.04 -1.82
C GLU A 7 -20.15 0.96 -1.45
N SER A 8 -20.60 -0.12 -0.81
CA SER A 8 -19.75 -1.25 -0.42
C SER A 8 -19.09 -1.92 -1.64
N LEU A 9 -19.82 -2.08 -2.76
CA LEU A 9 -19.25 -2.66 -3.97
C LEU A 9 -18.20 -1.73 -4.62
N ALA A 10 -18.48 -0.43 -4.67
CA ALA A 10 -17.53 0.55 -5.20
C ALA A 10 -16.24 0.61 -4.37
N GLU A 11 -16.37 0.54 -3.04
CA GLU A 11 -15.21 0.46 -2.14
C GLU A 11 -14.38 -0.79 -2.34
N MET A 12 -15.01 -1.94 -2.53
CA MET A 12 -14.29 -3.20 -2.79
C MET A 12 -13.59 -3.20 -4.15
N LEU A 13 -14.19 -2.60 -5.18
CA LEU A 13 -13.56 -2.47 -6.50
C LEU A 13 -12.37 -1.52 -6.48
N ASP A 14 -12.49 -0.39 -5.78
CA ASP A 14 -11.37 0.55 -5.59
C ASP A 14 -10.21 -0.10 -4.82
N GLU A 15 -10.52 -0.87 -3.77
CA GLU A 15 -9.49 -1.60 -3.02
C GLU A 15 -8.81 -2.66 -3.88
N ARG A 16 -9.57 -3.41 -4.69
CA ARG A 16 -9.01 -4.38 -5.61
C ARG A 16 -8.02 -3.73 -6.58
N GLN A 17 -8.42 -2.60 -7.17
CA GLN A 17 -7.56 -1.85 -8.08
C GLN A 17 -6.30 -1.34 -7.36
N HIS A 18 -6.46 -0.80 -6.16
CA HIS A 18 -5.36 -0.30 -5.35
C HIS A 18 -4.36 -1.40 -4.98
N LEU A 19 -4.84 -2.56 -4.55
CA LEU A 19 -4.00 -3.71 -4.24
C LEU A 19 -3.24 -4.22 -5.47
N LEU A 20 -3.91 -4.24 -6.63
CA LEU A 20 -3.27 -4.63 -7.90
C LEU A 20 -2.13 -3.67 -8.27
N GLU A 21 -2.37 -2.37 -8.18
CA GLU A 21 -1.37 -1.33 -8.45
C GLU A 21 -0.15 -1.43 -7.51
N ILE A 22 -0.39 -1.66 -6.21
CA ILE A 22 0.68 -1.85 -5.22
C ILE A 22 1.45 -3.12 -5.51
N ALA A 23 0.77 -4.23 -5.74
CA ALA A 23 1.43 -5.52 -6.02
C ALA A 23 2.27 -5.45 -7.30
N LEU A 24 1.73 -4.84 -8.36
CA LEU A 24 2.46 -4.61 -9.61
C LEU A 24 3.70 -3.74 -9.38
N TRP A 25 3.56 -2.66 -8.62
CA TRP A 25 4.68 -1.78 -8.27
C TRP A 25 5.75 -2.49 -7.43
N MET A 26 5.34 -3.32 -6.47
CA MET A 26 6.27 -4.06 -5.60
C MET A 26 6.98 -5.19 -6.33
N PHE A 27 6.29 -5.94 -7.17
CA PHE A 27 6.83 -7.14 -7.80
C PHE A 27 7.23 -6.96 -9.27
N GLY A 28 6.71 -5.93 -9.94
CA GLY A 28 7.00 -5.65 -11.36
C GLY A 28 6.46 -6.70 -12.33
N SER A 29 5.52 -7.53 -11.90
CA SER A 29 4.96 -8.65 -12.65
C SER A 29 3.44 -8.65 -12.56
N ASP A 30 2.75 -8.54 -13.69
CA ASP A 30 1.30 -8.61 -13.76
C ASP A 30 0.78 -9.95 -13.21
N THR A 31 1.44 -11.05 -13.56
CA THR A 31 1.07 -12.39 -13.09
C THR A 31 1.15 -12.50 -11.57
N THR A 32 2.22 -11.98 -10.96
CA THR A 32 2.39 -11.98 -9.51
C THR A 32 1.36 -11.07 -8.84
N ALA A 33 1.10 -9.90 -9.42
CA ALA A 33 0.11 -8.96 -8.90
C ALA A 33 -1.31 -9.56 -8.94
N ASP A 34 -1.69 -10.17 -10.06
CA ASP A 34 -2.96 -10.88 -10.18
C ASP A 34 -3.08 -12.04 -9.19
N HIS A 35 -2.01 -12.82 -9.01
CA HIS A 35 -1.97 -13.90 -8.03
C HIS A 35 -2.24 -13.40 -6.61
N ILE A 36 -1.57 -12.32 -6.18
CA ILE A 36 -1.75 -11.71 -4.86
C ILE A 36 -3.20 -11.29 -4.65
N VAL A 37 -3.76 -10.60 -5.63
CA VAL A 37 -5.16 -10.13 -5.56
C VAL A 37 -6.13 -11.31 -5.54
N GLN A 38 -5.98 -12.28 -6.43
CA GLN A 38 -6.83 -13.47 -6.48
C GLN A 38 -6.78 -14.26 -5.18
N GLU A 39 -5.58 -14.51 -4.64
CA GLU A 39 -5.39 -15.24 -3.38
C GLU A 39 -6.00 -14.47 -2.19
N THR A 40 -5.89 -13.13 -2.17
CA THR A 40 -6.52 -12.28 -1.17
C THR A 40 -8.03 -12.47 -1.17
N TYR A 41 -8.67 -12.40 -2.35
CA TYR A 41 -10.10 -12.58 -2.47
C TYR A 41 -10.53 -14.04 -2.26
N ARG A 42 -9.71 -15.01 -2.64
CA ARG A 42 -9.97 -16.43 -2.33
C ARG A 42 -10.05 -16.65 -0.81
N ARG A 43 -9.12 -16.07 -0.03
CA ARG A 43 -9.16 -16.13 1.44
C ARG A 43 -10.39 -15.41 1.99
N TRP A 44 -10.81 -14.29 1.41
CA TRP A 44 -12.02 -13.58 1.79
C TRP A 44 -13.29 -14.40 1.59
N TYR A 45 -13.41 -15.04 0.42
CA TYR A 45 -14.59 -15.85 0.10
C TYR A 45 -14.59 -17.23 0.78
N ALA A 46 -13.45 -17.67 1.29
CA ALA A 46 -13.35 -18.88 2.11
C ALA A 46 -13.90 -18.68 3.53
N LEU A 47 -13.99 -17.45 4.02
CA LEU A 47 -14.67 -17.13 5.27
C LEU A 47 -16.17 -17.42 5.14
N ASP A 48 -16.76 -17.92 6.21
CA ASP A 48 -18.22 -18.06 6.25
C ASP A 48 -18.94 -16.72 6.45
N GLN A 49 -20.28 -16.74 6.45
CA GLN A 49 -21.06 -15.51 6.57
C GLN A 49 -20.92 -14.84 7.93
N GLU A 50 -20.78 -15.63 8.99
CA GLU A 50 -20.63 -15.12 10.37
C GLU A 50 -19.26 -14.48 10.55
N GLU A 51 -18.21 -15.15 10.08
CA GLU A 51 -16.84 -14.64 10.09
C GLU A 51 -16.72 -13.32 9.32
N ARG A 52 -17.30 -13.24 8.11
CA ARG A 52 -17.31 -12.00 7.33
C ARG A 52 -18.10 -10.88 8.01
N ALA A 53 -19.23 -11.20 8.64
CA ALA A 53 -20.03 -10.22 9.36
C ALA A 53 -19.34 -9.69 10.64
N ALA A 54 -18.45 -10.49 11.23
CA ALA A 54 -17.65 -10.09 12.39
C ALA A 54 -16.49 -9.13 12.03
N ILE A 55 -16.12 -9.04 10.73
CA ILE A 55 -15.06 -8.16 10.27
C ILE A 55 -15.61 -6.74 10.14
N ALA A 56 -15.30 -5.89 11.11
CA ALA A 56 -15.78 -4.51 11.17
C ALA A 56 -15.25 -3.65 9.99
N ALA A 57 -14.07 -3.96 9.46
CA ALA A 57 -13.43 -3.21 8.37
C ALA A 57 -12.94 -4.17 7.26
N PRO A 58 -13.81 -4.59 6.32
CA PRO A 58 -13.45 -5.50 5.24
C PRO A 58 -12.25 -5.04 4.42
N ARG A 59 -12.17 -3.75 4.14
CA ARG A 59 -11.08 -3.15 3.40
C ARG A 59 -9.72 -3.32 4.10
N ALA A 60 -9.66 -3.04 5.40
CA ALA A 60 -8.45 -3.24 6.19
C ALA A 60 -8.03 -4.72 6.24
N TRP A 61 -9.01 -5.62 6.32
CA TRP A 61 -8.76 -7.06 6.28
C TRP A 61 -8.15 -7.49 4.93
N LEU A 62 -8.70 -7.02 3.80
CA LEU A 62 -8.17 -7.30 2.45
C LEU A 62 -6.73 -6.80 2.31
N THR A 63 -6.46 -5.56 2.71
CA THR A 63 -5.13 -4.95 2.68
C THR A 63 -4.12 -5.75 3.52
N ARG A 64 -4.49 -6.14 4.72
CA ARG A 64 -3.65 -6.96 5.61
C ARG A 64 -3.33 -8.32 5.02
N THR A 65 -4.35 -8.98 4.47
CA THR A 65 -4.21 -10.30 3.85
C THR A 65 -3.28 -10.22 2.62
N ALA A 66 -3.47 -9.22 1.76
CA ALA A 66 -2.58 -8.96 0.63
C ALA A 66 -1.14 -8.69 1.09
N GLY A 67 -0.97 -7.88 2.15
CA GLY A 67 0.35 -7.61 2.74
C GLY A 67 1.05 -8.87 3.25
N SER A 68 0.31 -9.77 3.90
CA SER A 68 0.85 -11.06 4.37
C SER A 68 1.31 -11.93 3.20
N ILE A 69 0.53 -12.01 2.11
CA ILE A 69 0.90 -12.74 0.89
C ILE A 69 2.15 -12.13 0.25
N CYS A 70 2.23 -10.80 0.16
CA CYS A 70 3.42 -10.12 -0.34
C CYS A 70 4.67 -10.48 0.47
N LEU A 71 4.56 -10.51 1.79
CA LEU A 71 5.67 -10.88 2.68
C LEU A 71 6.08 -12.35 2.53
N GLU A 72 5.13 -13.26 2.38
CA GLU A 72 5.40 -14.68 2.06
C GLU A 72 6.23 -14.80 0.77
N LEU A 73 5.83 -14.07 -0.29
CA LEU A 73 6.53 -14.07 -1.57
C LEU A 73 7.91 -13.38 -1.53
N LEU A 74 8.08 -12.36 -0.69
CA LEU A 74 9.37 -11.70 -0.50
C LEU A 74 10.36 -12.54 0.34
N ALA A 75 9.84 -13.36 1.26
CA ALA A 75 10.64 -14.23 2.10
C ALA A 75 11.13 -15.49 1.36
N ASP A 76 10.35 -15.98 0.40
CA ASP A 76 10.68 -17.15 -0.42
C ASP A 76 10.45 -16.83 -1.91
N PRO A 77 11.37 -16.09 -2.54
CA PRO A 77 11.26 -15.74 -3.94
C PRO A 77 11.39 -17.02 -4.80
N ALA A 78 10.28 -17.44 -5.40
CA ALA A 78 10.29 -18.53 -6.37
C ALA A 78 11.30 -18.22 -7.50
N PRO A 79 12.01 -19.24 -8.07
CA PRO A 79 13.07 -19.05 -9.04
C PRO A 79 12.68 -18.34 -10.35
N ASP A 80 11.40 -18.16 -10.61
CA ASP A 80 10.88 -17.46 -11.81
C ASP A 80 10.64 -15.96 -11.64
N HIS A 81 11.07 -15.37 -10.53
CA HIS A 81 10.91 -13.95 -10.29
C HIS A 81 11.99 -13.13 -11.01
N VAL A 82 11.83 -12.93 -12.30
CA VAL A 82 12.67 -12.02 -13.10
C VAL A 82 12.22 -10.58 -12.84
N PRO A 83 13.05 -9.71 -12.21
CA PRO A 83 12.68 -8.31 -12.01
C PRO A 83 12.66 -7.56 -13.34
N GLY A 84 11.52 -7.06 -13.72
CA GLY A 84 11.46 -5.90 -14.61
C GLY A 84 11.44 -6.15 -16.11
N GLY A 85 10.32 -6.67 -16.61
CA GLY A 85 9.90 -6.38 -17.98
C GLY A 85 9.30 -4.95 -18.09
N PRO A 86 9.32 -4.32 -19.28
CA PRO A 86 8.70 -3.01 -19.47
C PRO A 86 7.18 -3.13 -19.26
N VAL A 87 6.65 -2.31 -18.35
CA VAL A 87 5.21 -2.20 -18.11
C VAL A 87 4.57 -1.61 -19.38
N THR A 88 3.87 -2.44 -20.14
CA THR A 88 3.02 -1.97 -21.23
C THR A 88 1.81 -1.26 -20.61
N PRO A 89 1.48 -0.02 -21.02
CA PRO A 89 0.32 0.66 -20.47
C PRO A 89 -0.95 -0.13 -20.77
N ALA A 90 -1.71 -0.43 -19.72
CA ALA A 90 -2.99 -1.11 -19.84
C ALA A 90 -3.93 -0.32 -20.77
N GLN A 91 -4.65 -1.03 -21.62
CA GLN A 91 -5.66 -0.44 -22.51
C GLN A 91 -6.77 0.24 -21.69
N PRO A 92 -7.30 1.39 -22.13
CA PRO A 92 -8.33 2.11 -21.39
C PRO A 92 -9.60 1.27 -21.30
N VAL A 93 -9.99 0.94 -20.07
CA VAL A 93 -11.28 0.35 -19.74
C VAL A 93 -12.36 1.42 -19.98
N PRO A 94 -13.59 1.07 -20.45
CA PRO A 94 -14.68 2.03 -20.66
C PRO A 94 -14.89 2.90 -19.41
N GLY A 95 -14.89 4.23 -19.59
CA GLY A 95 -14.93 5.19 -18.49
C GLY A 95 -16.15 5.04 -17.58
N PRO A 96 -16.00 5.37 -16.30
CA PRO A 96 -17.05 5.25 -15.30
C PRO A 96 -18.23 6.19 -15.61
N THR A 97 -19.44 5.74 -15.27
CA THR A 97 -20.65 6.59 -15.30
C THR A 97 -20.49 7.76 -14.31
N SER A 98 -21.19 8.89 -14.53
CA SER A 98 -21.02 10.14 -13.75
C SER A 98 -21.14 9.96 -12.24
N HIS A 99 -21.94 9.02 -11.75
CA HIS A 99 -22.05 8.67 -10.33
C HIS A 99 -20.77 7.97 -9.80
N GLN A 100 -20.19 7.03 -10.57
CA GLN A 100 -18.95 6.36 -10.20
C GLN A 100 -17.75 7.33 -10.17
N ALA A 101 -17.73 8.34 -11.06
CA ALA A 101 -16.70 9.38 -11.05
C ALA A 101 -16.73 10.23 -9.78
N GLY A 102 -17.90 10.55 -9.24
CA GLY A 102 -18.06 11.30 -7.99
C GLY A 102 -17.55 10.52 -6.76
N TYR A 103 -17.88 9.25 -6.65
CA TYR A 103 -17.39 8.38 -5.57
C TYR A 103 -15.87 8.19 -5.64
N GLY A 104 -15.33 7.92 -6.82
CA GLY A 104 -13.88 7.78 -7.01
C GLY A 104 -13.11 9.04 -6.59
N GLN A 105 -13.62 10.23 -6.91
CA GLN A 105 -13.00 11.49 -6.48
C GLN A 105 -13.05 11.71 -4.96
N ALA A 106 -14.16 11.38 -4.32
CA ALA A 106 -14.29 11.48 -2.86
C ALA A 106 -13.35 10.52 -2.12
N MET A 107 -13.18 9.30 -2.65
CA MET A 107 -12.26 8.29 -2.12
C MET A 107 -10.80 8.72 -2.30
N LEU A 108 -10.42 9.22 -3.47
CA LEU A 108 -9.09 9.77 -3.73
C LEU A 108 -8.80 10.96 -2.80
N ALA A 109 -9.74 11.88 -2.64
CA ALA A 109 -9.59 13.04 -1.74
C ALA A 109 -9.45 12.61 -0.26
N ARG A 110 -10.16 11.55 0.16
CA ARG A 110 -10.01 10.97 1.50
C ARG A 110 -8.64 10.34 1.67
N HIS A 111 -8.23 9.49 0.74
CA HIS A 111 -6.91 8.88 0.71
C HIS A 111 -5.80 9.94 0.81
N ASP A 112 -5.85 10.94 -0.05
CA ASP A 112 -4.85 12.02 -0.09
C ASP A 112 -4.77 12.78 1.24
N ARG A 113 -5.90 13.02 1.89
CA ARG A 113 -5.93 13.70 3.20
C ARG A 113 -5.21 12.88 4.26
N VAL A 114 -5.48 11.57 4.34
CA VAL A 114 -4.86 10.67 5.32
C VAL A 114 -3.37 10.47 5.00
N ALA A 115 -3.03 10.25 3.73
CA ALA A 115 -1.65 10.12 3.29
C ALA A 115 -0.81 11.39 3.60
N ARG A 116 -1.40 12.59 3.48
CA ARG A 116 -0.74 13.84 3.86
C ARG A 116 -0.57 13.99 5.37
N ARG A 117 -1.52 13.53 6.19
CA ARG A 117 -1.35 13.49 7.65
C ARG A 117 -0.20 12.55 8.04
N PHE A 118 -0.17 11.37 7.46
CA PHE A 118 0.92 10.42 7.65
C PHE A 118 2.28 11.03 7.23
N ALA A 119 2.33 11.67 6.06
CA ALA A 119 3.53 12.35 5.58
C ALA A 119 3.99 13.47 6.51
N ALA A 120 3.08 14.30 6.99
CA ALA A 120 3.39 15.38 7.92
C ALA A 120 3.97 14.86 9.24
N ALA A 121 3.40 13.78 9.79
CA ALA A 121 3.95 13.13 10.98
C ALA A 121 5.39 12.60 10.73
N CYS A 122 5.62 11.95 9.59
CA CYS A 122 6.96 11.49 9.22
C CYS A 122 7.96 12.65 9.02
N GLN A 123 7.56 13.74 8.35
CA GLN A 123 8.42 14.91 8.14
C GLN A 123 8.77 15.65 9.42
N ALA A 124 7.82 15.71 10.36
CA ALA A 124 8.04 16.32 11.68
C ALA A 124 8.83 15.42 12.65
N GLY A 125 9.00 14.13 12.32
CA GLY A 125 9.55 13.15 13.27
C GLY A 125 8.61 12.90 14.47
N ASP A 126 7.34 13.23 14.32
CA ASP A 126 6.33 13.11 15.38
C ASP A 126 5.76 11.69 15.42
N THR A 127 6.34 10.88 16.28
CA THR A 127 5.95 9.47 16.43
C THR A 127 4.59 9.29 17.09
N GLU A 128 4.12 10.27 17.86
CA GLU A 128 2.77 10.26 18.46
C GLU A 128 1.71 10.49 17.38
N ALA A 129 1.86 11.57 16.59
CA ALA A 129 1.00 11.85 15.45
C ALA A 129 1.04 10.71 14.41
N LEU A 130 2.19 10.03 14.25
CA LEU A 130 2.30 8.84 13.40
C LEU A 130 1.44 7.70 13.93
N ARG A 131 1.43 7.44 15.24
CA ARG A 131 0.58 6.43 15.86
C ARG A 131 -0.91 6.75 15.72
N GLU A 132 -1.29 8.00 15.86
CA GLU A 132 -2.69 8.46 15.73
C GLU A 132 -3.28 8.27 14.33
N VAL A 133 -2.45 8.26 13.31
CA VAL A 133 -2.91 8.07 11.91
C VAL A 133 -2.92 6.62 11.48
N LEU A 134 -2.26 5.72 12.20
CA LEU A 134 -2.21 4.28 11.92
C LEU A 134 -3.42 3.55 12.51
N ALA A 135 -4.00 2.64 11.75
CA ALA A 135 -5.00 1.71 12.26
C ALA A 135 -4.41 0.77 13.31
N ALA A 136 -5.21 0.37 14.31
CA ALA A 136 -4.76 -0.50 15.41
C ALA A 136 -4.09 -1.80 14.91
N ASP A 137 -4.53 -2.30 13.76
CA ASP A 137 -4.07 -3.51 13.12
C ASP A 137 -3.26 -3.25 11.83
N ALA A 138 -2.68 -2.04 11.70
CA ALA A 138 -1.87 -1.67 10.55
C ALA A 138 -0.73 -2.65 10.29
N ILE A 139 -0.29 -2.74 9.03
CA ILE A 139 0.83 -3.58 8.59
C ILE A 139 1.86 -2.72 7.84
N VAL A 140 3.13 -3.07 7.94
CA VAL A 140 4.16 -2.54 7.05
C VAL A 140 4.82 -3.65 6.24
N VAL A 141 4.94 -3.41 4.94
CA VAL A 141 5.62 -4.28 3.98
C VAL A 141 6.77 -3.50 3.37
N SER A 142 7.99 -4.05 3.43
CA SER A 142 9.18 -3.40 2.88
C SER A 142 9.92 -4.31 1.91
N ASP A 143 10.25 -3.78 0.72
CA ASP A 143 11.06 -4.45 -0.30
C ASP A 143 12.45 -3.81 -0.37
N GLY A 144 13.46 -4.56 0.08
CA GLY A 144 14.88 -4.18 -0.01
C GLY A 144 15.61 -4.79 -1.21
N GLY A 145 14.97 -5.67 -1.99
CA GLY A 145 15.55 -6.35 -3.15
C GLY A 145 16.77 -7.22 -2.81
N GLY A 146 16.89 -7.69 -1.57
CA GLY A 146 18.07 -8.39 -1.08
C GLY A 146 19.35 -7.54 -0.94
N LYS A 147 19.32 -6.27 -1.40
CA LYS A 147 20.46 -5.33 -1.38
C LYS A 147 20.44 -4.39 -0.19
N VAL A 148 19.25 -4.06 0.30
CA VAL A 148 19.06 -3.26 1.52
C VAL A 148 18.55 -4.18 2.62
N ARG A 149 19.21 -4.15 3.78
CA ARG A 149 18.74 -4.88 4.96
C ARG A 149 17.50 -4.19 5.50
N VAL A 150 16.36 -4.75 5.19
CA VAL A 150 15.07 -4.40 5.79
C VAL A 150 14.62 -5.53 6.70
N ALA A 151 13.77 -5.22 7.67
CA ALA A 151 13.15 -6.26 8.47
C ALA A 151 12.30 -7.15 7.56
N VAL A 152 12.77 -8.37 7.32
CA VAL A 152 12.08 -9.39 6.49
C VAL A 152 10.82 -9.89 7.20
N ARG A 153 10.61 -9.49 8.48
CA ARG A 153 9.45 -9.90 9.26
C ARG A 153 8.33 -8.87 9.15
N PRO A 154 7.09 -9.33 8.94
CA PRO A 154 5.93 -8.46 9.00
C PRO A 154 5.90 -7.75 10.35
N ALA A 155 5.74 -6.44 10.33
CA ALA A 155 5.42 -5.69 11.53
C ALA A 155 3.92 -5.39 11.51
N TYR A 156 3.21 -5.83 12.54
CA TYR A 156 1.77 -5.67 12.71
C TYR A 156 1.49 -4.82 13.93
N GLY A 157 0.47 -3.98 13.82
CA GLY A 157 0.01 -3.09 14.88
C GLY A 157 0.77 -1.76 14.92
N VAL A 158 0.14 -0.80 15.58
CA VAL A 158 0.57 0.61 15.60
C VAL A 158 2.03 0.77 15.99
N ASP A 159 2.45 0.16 17.10
CA ASP A 159 3.80 0.37 17.63
C ASP A 159 4.90 -0.22 16.74
N ALA A 160 4.67 -1.45 16.24
CA ALA A 160 5.65 -2.10 15.38
C ALA A 160 5.75 -1.39 14.02
N VAL A 161 4.63 -0.95 13.43
CA VAL A 161 4.62 -0.18 12.19
C VAL A 161 5.29 1.17 12.40
N ALA A 162 4.97 1.90 13.47
CA ALA A 162 5.60 3.18 13.79
C ALA A 162 7.12 3.05 13.96
N GLN A 163 7.59 1.99 14.64
CA GLN A 163 9.03 1.72 14.79
C GLN A 163 9.72 1.50 13.44
N VAL A 164 9.13 0.70 12.55
CA VAL A 164 9.71 0.44 11.22
C VAL A 164 9.72 1.71 10.38
N VAL A 165 8.63 2.46 10.36
CA VAL A 165 8.53 3.74 9.64
C VAL A 165 9.56 4.74 10.17
N THR A 166 9.69 4.87 11.49
CA THR A 166 10.70 5.74 12.11
C THR A 166 12.11 5.34 11.67
N ALA A 167 12.46 4.07 11.80
CA ALA A 167 13.79 3.58 11.45
C ALA A 167 14.13 3.70 9.96
N LEU A 168 13.15 3.53 9.06
CA LEU A 168 13.39 3.52 7.62
C LEU A 168 13.23 4.89 6.96
N LEU A 169 12.43 5.78 7.51
CA LEU A 169 12.07 7.05 6.86
C LEU A 169 12.46 8.29 7.68
N ILE A 170 12.39 8.24 9.02
CA ILE A 170 12.59 9.41 9.87
C ILE A 170 14.06 9.49 10.32
N ASP A 171 14.59 8.44 10.89
CA ASP A 171 15.95 8.39 11.46
C ASP A 171 17.03 8.23 10.37
N GLN A 172 16.83 8.80 9.19
CA GLN A 172 17.75 8.69 8.07
C GLN A 172 18.57 9.98 7.88
N PRO A 173 19.84 10.05 8.34
CA PRO A 173 20.63 11.27 8.23
C PRO A 173 20.90 11.65 6.77
N GLY A 174 20.81 12.96 6.49
CA GLY A 174 21.10 13.51 5.16
C GLY A 174 20.05 13.13 4.09
N THR A 175 18.84 12.81 4.53
CA THR A 175 17.72 12.57 3.61
C THR A 175 16.67 13.67 3.70
N ASP A 176 15.93 13.85 2.60
CA ASP A 176 14.77 14.71 2.48
C ASP A 176 13.55 13.86 2.16
N LEU A 177 12.47 14.04 2.91
CA LEU A 177 11.21 13.32 2.76
C LEU A 177 10.16 14.25 2.15
N ALA A 178 9.78 13.97 0.93
CA ALA A 178 8.81 14.77 0.17
C ALA A 178 7.54 13.99 -0.15
N ILE A 179 6.41 14.70 -0.20
CA ILE A 179 5.15 14.14 -0.74
C ILE A 179 5.28 14.09 -2.26
N GLY A 180 4.90 12.97 -2.85
CA GLY A 180 4.89 12.75 -4.30
C GLY A 180 3.70 11.90 -4.74
N SER A 181 3.52 11.79 -6.05
CA SER A 181 2.53 10.87 -6.60
C SER A 181 3.15 9.48 -6.73
N VAL A 182 2.53 8.50 -6.09
CA VAL A 182 2.89 7.08 -6.17
C VAL A 182 1.66 6.32 -6.65
N ASN A 183 1.74 5.71 -7.83
CA ASN A 183 0.61 5.00 -8.45
C ASN A 183 -0.66 5.87 -8.55
N GLY A 184 -0.52 7.14 -8.93
CA GLY A 184 -1.65 8.07 -9.07
C GLY A 184 -2.26 8.57 -7.76
N ARG A 185 -1.72 8.19 -6.60
CA ARG A 185 -2.18 8.60 -5.26
C ARG A 185 -1.07 9.34 -4.51
N ALA A 186 -1.43 10.09 -3.47
CA ALA A 186 -0.44 10.71 -2.60
C ALA A 186 0.38 9.63 -1.87
N GLY A 187 1.69 9.75 -1.95
CA GLY A 187 2.68 8.93 -1.27
C GLY A 187 3.89 9.76 -0.87
N LEU A 188 4.99 9.11 -0.46
CA LEU A 188 6.20 9.78 -0.03
C LEU A 188 7.41 9.26 -0.82
N VAL A 189 8.36 10.17 -1.04
CA VAL A 189 9.66 9.84 -1.63
C VAL A 189 10.75 10.34 -0.68
N LEU A 190 11.58 9.42 -0.19
CA LEU A 190 12.77 9.74 0.58
C LEU A 190 13.95 9.90 -0.38
N ARG A 191 14.63 11.03 -0.35
CA ARG A 191 15.77 11.32 -1.21
C ARG A 191 17.03 11.51 -0.38
N ARG A 192 18.16 11.06 -0.93
CA ARG A 192 19.51 11.35 -0.41
C ARG A 192 20.35 11.90 -1.55
N ALA A 193 20.91 13.10 -1.37
CA ALA A 193 21.65 13.81 -2.44
C ALA A 193 20.86 13.87 -3.77
N GLY A 194 19.55 14.16 -3.69
CA GLY A 194 18.65 14.26 -4.82
C GLY A 194 18.16 12.94 -5.44
N LYS A 195 18.73 11.80 -5.05
CA LYS A 195 18.35 10.47 -5.54
C LYS A 195 17.31 9.82 -4.62
N ALA A 196 16.28 9.21 -5.19
CA ALA A 196 15.32 8.45 -4.41
C ALA A 196 16.00 7.21 -3.78
N VAL A 197 15.86 7.07 -2.46
CA VAL A 197 16.37 5.93 -1.68
C VAL A 197 15.24 5.11 -1.06
N ALA A 198 14.05 5.67 -0.96
CA ALA A 198 12.82 4.95 -0.64
C ALA A 198 11.61 5.62 -1.29
N VAL A 199 10.62 4.83 -1.65
CA VAL A 199 9.30 5.28 -2.09
C VAL A 199 8.24 4.57 -1.26
N VAL A 200 7.26 5.33 -0.79
CA VAL A 200 6.24 4.85 0.13
C VAL A 200 4.86 5.10 -0.43
N SER A 201 4.04 4.07 -0.47
CA SER A 201 2.60 4.15 -0.67
C SER A 201 1.89 3.76 0.63
N VAL A 202 0.67 4.23 0.82
CA VAL A 202 -0.16 3.86 1.96
C VAL A 202 -1.53 3.37 1.48
N SER A 203 -2.08 2.39 2.18
CA SER A 203 -3.49 2.02 2.04
C SER A 203 -4.28 2.65 3.17
N VAL A 204 -5.49 3.09 2.86
CA VAL A 204 -6.33 3.85 3.79
C VAL A 204 -7.71 3.23 3.89
N ALA A 205 -8.22 3.05 5.10
CA ALA A 205 -9.62 2.75 5.37
C ALA A 205 -10.18 3.75 6.37
N GLY A 206 -11.32 4.38 6.03
CA GLY A 206 -11.85 5.46 6.86
C GLY A 206 -10.90 6.65 6.97
N ALA A 207 -10.44 6.95 8.17
CA ALA A 207 -9.52 8.04 8.48
C ALA A 207 -8.11 7.57 8.88
N GLU A 208 -7.80 6.27 8.70
CA GLU A 208 -6.58 5.63 9.20
C GLU A 208 -5.81 4.94 8.08
N VAL A 209 -4.50 4.84 8.27
CA VAL A 209 -3.59 4.07 7.42
C VAL A 209 -3.62 2.61 7.88
N THR A 210 -4.04 1.72 6.99
CA THR A 210 -4.13 0.27 7.25
C THR A 210 -2.90 -0.51 6.80
N ALA A 211 -2.17 0.02 5.81
CA ALA A 211 -0.87 -0.54 5.44
C ALA A 211 0.09 0.54 4.95
N VAL A 212 1.37 0.30 5.20
CA VAL A 212 2.48 1.10 4.69
C VAL A 212 3.34 0.21 3.79
N TRP A 213 3.52 0.61 2.55
CA TRP A 213 4.28 -0.13 1.54
C TRP A 213 5.54 0.65 1.22
N ILE A 214 6.72 0.06 1.47
CA ILE A 214 8.00 0.74 1.34
C ILE A 214 8.87 0.00 0.34
N VAL A 215 9.28 0.66 -0.74
CA VAL A 215 10.28 0.13 -1.67
C VAL A 215 11.60 0.85 -1.43
N LEU A 216 12.61 0.05 -1.04
CA LEU A 216 14.01 0.48 -0.87
C LEU A 216 14.92 -0.20 -1.88
N ASN A 217 14.38 -1.08 -2.74
CA ASN A 217 15.13 -1.80 -3.76
C ASN A 217 15.74 -0.82 -4.77
N PRO A 218 17.09 -0.68 -4.83
CA PRO A 218 17.73 0.29 -5.70
C PRO A 218 17.43 0.09 -7.19
N ASP A 219 17.19 -1.13 -7.63
CA ASP A 219 16.89 -1.44 -9.03
C ASP A 219 15.53 -0.88 -9.46
N LYS A 220 14.57 -0.85 -8.52
CA LYS A 220 13.24 -0.27 -8.75
C LYS A 220 13.21 1.25 -8.63
N LEU A 221 14.12 1.81 -7.82
CA LEU A 221 14.19 3.25 -7.55
C LEU A 221 14.92 4.05 -8.64
N GLN A 222 15.63 3.42 -9.58
CA GLN A 222 16.36 4.11 -10.65
C GLN A 222 15.51 5.03 -11.53
N ARG A 223 14.21 4.82 -11.60
CA ARG A 223 13.26 5.61 -12.41
C ARG A 223 12.58 6.75 -11.63
N TRP A 224 12.88 6.89 -10.35
CA TRP A 224 12.32 7.95 -9.50
C TRP A 224 13.27 9.16 -9.45
N HIS A 225 13.03 10.12 -10.35
CA HIS A 225 13.79 11.37 -10.47
C HIS A 225 13.09 12.54 -9.79
#